data_d9e65c0202f924734ea21127d9e136c6
#
_entry.id   d9e65c0202f924734ea21127d9e136c6
#
_cell.length_a   1.000
_cell.length_b   1.000
_cell.length_c   1.000
_cell.angle_alpha   90.00
_cell.angle_beta   90.00
_cell.angle_gamma   90.00
#
_symmetry.space_group_name_H-M   'P 1'
#
loop_
_entity.id
_entity.type
_entity.pdbx_description
1 polymer ?
#
loop_
_entity_poly.entity_id
_entity_poly.type
_entity_poly.pdbx_seq_one_letter_code
_entity_poly.pdbx_strand_id
1 'polypeptide(L)'
;MSRTIKAIAYCNKGYVREKNEDNLIFLDKTLPVSHDGEKESLYEKELDLEETEAIFGVFDGMGGYTNGEEASSLTAEIAKETYERILAGESFEPAMLKEICFQANKKICDIMEERHIKMGSTASMLYFQQEKLYLCNIGDSPIYQFHEKEFTPVYKEHTQRAYFRNIDNSPEYEMEKFPLTQCLGVPESEFRISPYLKELEYQKGDIYLICSDGLSDMLRKSEIAQLLDVDDTLENIGQSLLDKALEYGGKDNITIILLQVMK
;
A
#
# COMPACT_ATOMS: atom_id res chain seq x y z
N MET A 1 -16.75 22.27 -8.30
CA MET A 1 -16.27 21.55 -9.51
C MET A 1 -16.14 20.11 -9.08
N SER A 2 -16.77 19.19 -9.83
CA SER A 2 -16.68 17.75 -9.53
C SER A 2 -15.23 17.31 -9.43
N ARG A 3 -14.85 16.62 -8.34
CA ARG A 3 -13.51 16.10 -8.14
C ARG A 3 -13.48 14.64 -8.54
N THR A 4 -12.87 14.38 -9.68
CA THR A 4 -12.80 13.03 -10.24
C THR A 4 -11.39 12.48 -10.04
N ILE A 5 -11.31 11.25 -9.57
CA ILE A 5 -10.06 10.48 -9.56
C ILE A 5 -10.17 9.31 -10.52
N LYS A 6 -9.07 9.01 -11.19
CA LYS A 6 -8.87 7.75 -11.89
C LYS A 6 -7.96 6.87 -11.05
N ALA A 7 -8.37 5.64 -10.82
CA ALA A 7 -7.65 4.66 -10.01
C ALA A 7 -7.36 3.41 -10.83
N ILE A 8 -6.18 2.83 -10.67
CA ILE A 8 -5.80 1.56 -11.29
C ILE A 8 -4.93 0.74 -10.33
N ALA A 9 -5.07 -0.58 -10.38
CA ALA A 9 -4.32 -1.49 -9.53
C ALA A 9 -3.67 -2.63 -10.32
N TYR A 10 -2.46 -2.99 -9.92
CA TYR A 10 -1.70 -4.14 -10.39
C TYR A 10 -1.25 -4.97 -9.19
N CYS A 11 -1.19 -6.27 -9.38
CA CYS A 11 -0.55 -7.18 -8.43
C CYS A 11 0.03 -8.36 -9.20
N ASN A 12 1.30 -8.68 -8.94
CA ASN A 12 2.02 -9.74 -9.63
C ASN A 12 2.96 -10.45 -8.64
N LYS A 13 3.03 -11.77 -8.75
CA LYS A 13 3.88 -12.59 -7.87
C LYS A 13 5.38 -12.31 -8.04
N GLY A 14 5.79 -11.74 -9.17
CA GLY A 14 7.20 -11.68 -9.56
C GLY A 14 7.73 -13.01 -10.10
N TYR A 15 9.06 -13.09 -10.23
CA TYR A 15 9.71 -14.27 -10.83
C TYR A 15 10.39 -15.19 -9.83
N VAL A 16 10.61 -14.74 -8.61
CA VAL A 16 11.44 -15.45 -7.63
C VAL A 16 10.61 -16.08 -6.51
N ARG A 17 9.55 -15.42 -6.08
CA ARG A 17 8.68 -15.93 -5.01
C ARG A 17 7.81 -17.08 -5.48
N GLU A 18 7.62 -18.08 -4.62
CA GLU A 18 6.74 -19.23 -4.91
C GLU A 18 5.27 -18.85 -4.79
N LYS A 19 4.94 -17.92 -3.88
CA LYS A 19 3.60 -17.43 -3.61
C LYS A 19 3.53 -15.91 -3.75
N ASN A 20 2.34 -15.40 -3.92
CA ASN A 20 2.06 -13.98 -3.73
C ASN A 20 1.53 -13.79 -2.30
N GLU A 21 2.30 -13.10 -1.47
CA GLU A 21 1.94 -12.76 -0.09
C GLU A 21 1.37 -11.34 0.03
N ASP A 22 1.39 -10.57 -1.06
CA ASP A 22 0.74 -9.25 -1.12
C ASP A 22 -0.78 -9.38 -1.20
N ASN A 23 -1.49 -8.38 -0.70
CA ASN A 23 -2.90 -8.17 -0.96
C ASN A 23 -3.18 -6.67 -1.08
N LEU A 24 -4.37 -6.32 -1.51
CA LEU A 24 -4.80 -4.93 -1.67
C LEU A 24 -6.26 -4.75 -1.27
N ILE A 25 -6.64 -3.51 -1.01
CA ILE A 25 -8.02 -3.06 -1.07
C ILE A 25 -8.17 -2.01 -2.18
N PHE A 26 -9.13 -2.22 -3.05
CA PHE A 26 -9.53 -1.31 -4.11
C PHE A 26 -11.04 -1.09 -4.02
N LEU A 27 -11.45 -0.09 -3.28
CA LEU A 27 -12.85 0.11 -2.86
C LEU A 27 -13.37 -1.08 -2.06
N ASP A 28 -14.37 -1.80 -2.58
CA ASP A 28 -14.99 -2.99 -2.00
C ASP A 28 -14.33 -4.31 -2.43
N LYS A 29 -13.19 -4.25 -3.13
CA LYS A 29 -12.51 -5.43 -3.68
C LYS A 29 -11.20 -5.70 -2.96
N THR A 30 -10.96 -6.98 -2.69
CA THR A 30 -9.71 -7.55 -2.19
C THR A 30 -9.30 -8.73 -3.07
N LEU A 31 -8.12 -9.28 -2.85
CA LEU A 31 -7.68 -10.48 -3.57
C LEU A 31 -7.92 -11.74 -2.70
N PRO A 32 -8.13 -12.91 -3.34
CA PRO A 32 -8.17 -14.18 -2.61
C PRO A 32 -6.88 -14.41 -1.83
N VAL A 33 -6.92 -15.18 -0.74
CA VAL A 33 -5.72 -15.54 0.04
C VAL A 33 -4.63 -16.18 -0.84
N SER A 34 -5.02 -17.01 -1.80
CA SER A 34 -4.09 -17.63 -2.75
C SER A 34 -4.35 -17.08 -4.15
N HIS A 35 -3.39 -16.36 -4.67
CA HIS A 35 -3.40 -15.80 -6.02
C HIS A 35 -1.98 -15.56 -6.52
N ASP A 36 -1.79 -15.55 -7.82
CA ASP A 36 -0.51 -15.19 -8.45
C ASP A 36 -0.45 -13.72 -8.91
N GLY A 37 -1.59 -13.03 -8.83
CA GLY A 37 -1.78 -11.74 -9.50
C GLY A 37 -1.93 -11.91 -11.00
N GLU A 38 -1.83 -10.82 -11.74
CA GLU A 38 -2.01 -10.76 -13.19
C GLU A 38 -0.82 -10.05 -13.85
N LYS A 39 -0.72 -10.18 -15.16
CA LYS A 39 0.27 -9.44 -15.97
C LYS A 39 -0.24 -8.07 -16.40
N GLU A 40 -1.53 -7.87 -16.33
CA GLU A 40 -2.24 -6.64 -16.72
C GLU A 40 -2.90 -6.02 -15.48
N SER A 41 -3.58 -4.91 -15.66
CA SER A 41 -4.32 -4.27 -14.57
C SER A 41 -5.43 -5.17 -14.02
N LEU A 42 -5.50 -5.27 -12.68
CA LEU A 42 -6.55 -6.03 -12.00
C LEU A 42 -7.86 -5.26 -11.90
N TYR A 43 -7.75 -4.00 -11.53
CA TYR A 43 -8.88 -3.11 -11.29
C TYR A 43 -8.61 -1.74 -11.88
N GLU A 44 -9.64 -1.15 -12.46
CA GLU A 44 -9.67 0.22 -12.95
C GLU A 44 -11.02 0.86 -12.60
N LYS A 45 -11.00 2.12 -12.17
CA LYS A 45 -12.22 2.87 -11.86
C LYS A 45 -11.98 4.37 -11.96
N GLU A 46 -12.98 5.06 -12.49
CA GLU A 46 -13.11 6.52 -12.38
C GLU A 46 -14.23 6.83 -11.38
N LEU A 47 -13.99 7.76 -10.45
CA LEU A 47 -14.85 8.06 -9.32
C LEU A 47 -15.06 9.57 -9.20
N ASP A 48 -16.29 9.98 -8.91
CA ASP A 48 -16.63 11.33 -8.47
C ASP A 48 -16.61 11.39 -6.95
N LEU A 49 -15.62 12.10 -6.38
CA LEU A 49 -15.43 12.22 -4.94
C LEU A 49 -16.42 13.15 -4.24
N GLU A 50 -17.28 13.89 -5.00
CA GLU A 50 -18.41 14.63 -4.43
C GLU A 50 -19.57 13.68 -4.07
N GLU A 51 -19.67 12.56 -4.77
CA GLU A 51 -20.74 11.57 -4.59
C GLU A 51 -20.30 10.33 -3.81
N THR A 52 -18.97 10.05 -3.77
CA THR A 52 -18.44 8.78 -3.26
C THR A 52 -17.17 9.00 -2.45
N GLU A 53 -17.10 8.40 -1.27
CA GLU A 53 -15.85 8.22 -0.53
C GLU A 53 -15.12 6.99 -1.08
N ALA A 54 -13.79 6.95 -0.97
CA ALA A 54 -13.00 5.88 -1.58
C ALA A 54 -11.81 5.45 -0.72
N ILE A 55 -11.61 4.14 -0.59
CA ILE A 55 -10.45 3.53 0.08
C ILE A 55 -9.60 2.76 -0.91
N PHE A 56 -8.27 2.91 -0.75
CA PHE A 56 -7.26 2.15 -1.47
C PHE A 56 -6.14 1.76 -0.52
N GLY A 57 -5.58 0.58 -0.67
CA GLY A 57 -4.47 0.17 0.20
C GLY A 57 -3.72 -1.04 -0.31
N VAL A 58 -2.47 -1.16 0.11
CA VAL A 58 -1.56 -2.27 -0.16
C VAL A 58 -1.13 -2.87 1.16
N PHE A 59 -1.11 -4.20 1.22
CA PHE A 59 -0.78 -5.02 2.37
C PHE A 59 0.25 -6.06 1.93
N ASP A 60 1.48 -5.90 2.39
CA ASP A 60 2.60 -6.79 2.10
C ASP A 60 2.73 -7.81 3.22
N GLY A 61 2.50 -9.07 2.89
CA GLY A 61 2.48 -10.17 3.84
C GLY A 61 3.86 -10.72 4.11
N MET A 62 4.14 -11.02 5.37
CA MET A 62 5.42 -11.55 5.84
C MET A 62 5.20 -12.83 6.64
N GLY A 63 5.78 -13.94 6.22
CA GLY A 63 5.57 -15.23 6.88
C GLY A 63 6.83 -16.01 7.20
N GLY A 64 8.02 -15.54 6.85
CA GLY A 64 9.29 -16.22 7.09
C GLY A 64 9.46 -17.55 6.33
N TYR A 65 8.44 -18.40 6.25
CA TYR A 65 8.34 -19.60 5.41
C TYR A 65 6.92 -19.95 5.00
N THR A 66 5.88 -19.46 5.71
CA THR A 66 4.46 -19.74 5.39
C THR A 66 3.56 -18.70 6.06
N ASN A 67 2.43 -18.39 5.42
CA ASN A 67 1.28 -17.64 5.92
C ASN A 67 1.33 -16.11 5.85
N GLY A 68 2.29 -15.48 5.15
CA GLY A 68 2.26 -14.04 4.86
C GLY A 68 1.01 -13.66 4.08
N GLU A 69 0.62 -14.51 3.13
CA GLU A 69 -0.60 -14.38 2.33
C GLU A 69 -1.88 -14.35 3.19
N GLU A 70 -1.90 -15.07 4.31
CA GLU A 70 -3.03 -15.05 5.24
C GLU A 70 -3.08 -13.73 6.02
N ALA A 71 -1.93 -13.21 6.47
CA ALA A 71 -1.86 -11.98 7.24
C ALA A 71 -2.27 -10.75 6.40
N SER A 72 -1.78 -10.64 5.17
CA SER A 72 -2.16 -9.56 4.24
C SER A 72 -3.63 -9.63 3.85
N SER A 73 -4.15 -10.84 3.57
CA SER A 73 -5.56 -11.07 3.26
C SER A 73 -6.48 -10.72 4.42
N LEU A 74 -6.15 -11.11 5.65
CA LEU A 74 -6.91 -10.73 6.85
C LEU A 74 -6.96 -9.21 7.03
N THR A 75 -5.85 -8.52 6.75
CA THR A 75 -5.79 -7.06 6.84
C THR A 75 -6.67 -6.42 5.78
N ALA A 76 -6.61 -6.91 4.54
CA ALA A 76 -7.44 -6.44 3.43
C ALA A 76 -8.95 -6.63 3.72
N GLU A 77 -9.36 -7.79 4.23
CA GLU A 77 -10.75 -8.07 4.56
C GLU A 77 -11.28 -7.17 5.69
N ILE A 78 -10.49 -6.89 6.74
CA ILE A 78 -10.88 -5.95 7.80
C ILE A 78 -11.03 -4.53 7.25
N ALA A 79 -10.15 -4.12 6.34
CA ALA A 79 -10.27 -2.82 5.68
C ALA A 79 -11.55 -2.75 4.83
N LYS A 80 -11.88 -3.81 4.10
CA LYS A 80 -13.10 -3.95 3.31
C LYS A 80 -14.35 -3.94 4.20
N GLU A 81 -14.40 -4.75 5.26
CA GLU A 81 -15.52 -4.75 6.21
C GLU A 81 -15.77 -3.36 6.80
N THR A 82 -14.70 -2.62 7.10
CA THR A 82 -14.80 -1.24 7.59
C THR A 82 -15.38 -0.31 6.52
N TYR A 83 -14.91 -0.42 5.29
CA TYR A 83 -15.42 0.39 4.17
C TYR A 83 -16.88 0.06 3.84
N GLU A 84 -17.29 -1.20 3.87
CA GLU A 84 -18.67 -1.63 3.66
C GLU A 84 -19.61 -1.06 4.74
N ARG A 85 -19.17 -0.94 6.00
CA ARG A 85 -19.95 -0.28 7.06
C ARG A 85 -20.14 1.22 6.77
N ILE A 86 -19.10 1.88 6.26
CA ILE A 86 -19.19 3.29 5.86
C ILE A 86 -20.19 3.44 4.71
N LEU A 87 -20.11 2.58 3.68
CA LEU A 87 -21.08 2.59 2.58
C LEU A 87 -22.51 2.28 3.04
N ALA A 88 -22.69 1.54 4.14
CA ALA A 88 -23.98 1.28 4.76
C ALA A 88 -24.50 2.43 5.65
N GLY A 89 -23.74 3.53 5.76
CA GLY A 89 -24.17 4.77 6.43
C GLY A 89 -23.46 5.05 7.77
N GLU A 90 -22.43 4.29 8.14
CA GLU A 90 -21.54 4.66 9.26
C GLU A 90 -20.69 5.88 8.84
N SER A 91 -20.62 6.90 9.69
CA SER A 91 -19.80 8.08 9.39
C SER A 91 -18.33 7.73 9.47
N PHE A 92 -17.57 8.08 8.45
CA PHE A 92 -16.12 7.93 8.49
C PHE A 92 -15.48 8.89 9.49
N GLU A 93 -14.59 8.33 10.30
CA GLU A 93 -13.70 9.06 11.19
C GLU A 93 -12.25 8.64 10.89
N PRO A 94 -11.27 9.55 10.80
CA PRO A 94 -9.90 9.20 10.42
C PRO A 94 -9.25 8.15 11.33
N ALA A 95 -9.69 8.06 12.60
CA ALA A 95 -9.24 7.04 13.55
C ALA A 95 -9.58 5.61 13.09
N MET A 96 -10.61 5.43 12.25
CA MET A 96 -11.03 4.12 11.73
C MET A 96 -9.91 3.45 10.92
N LEU A 97 -9.06 4.22 10.23
CA LEU A 97 -7.90 3.68 9.52
C LEU A 97 -6.87 3.07 10.48
N LYS A 98 -6.67 3.65 11.66
CA LYS A 98 -5.84 3.03 12.72
C LYS A 98 -6.52 1.82 13.32
N GLU A 99 -7.84 1.88 13.49
CA GLU A 99 -8.63 0.79 14.03
C GLU A 99 -8.53 -0.46 13.15
N ILE A 100 -8.51 -0.30 11.82
CA ILE A 100 -8.21 -1.40 10.88
C ILE A 100 -6.89 -2.07 11.26
N CYS A 101 -5.82 -1.28 11.48
CA CYS A 101 -4.52 -1.83 11.87
C CYS A 101 -4.57 -2.55 13.23
N PHE A 102 -5.26 -2.00 14.22
CA PHE A 102 -5.35 -2.64 15.54
C PHE A 102 -6.16 -3.93 15.51
N GLN A 103 -7.29 -3.96 14.78
CA GLN A 103 -8.11 -5.16 14.63
C GLN A 103 -7.37 -6.24 13.85
N ALA A 104 -6.68 -5.87 12.75
CA ALA A 104 -5.85 -6.80 11.99
C ALA A 104 -4.71 -7.36 12.84
N ASN A 105 -3.98 -6.51 13.57
CA ASN A 105 -2.91 -6.96 14.46
C ASN A 105 -3.42 -7.97 15.50
N LYS A 106 -4.54 -7.65 16.14
CA LYS A 106 -5.15 -8.55 17.13
C LYS A 106 -5.51 -9.89 16.52
N LYS A 107 -6.21 -9.90 15.39
CA LYS A 107 -6.67 -11.13 14.72
C LYS A 107 -5.50 -11.99 14.23
N ILE A 108 -4.45 -11.36 13.69
CA ILE A 108 -3.21 -12.03 13.30
C ILE A 108 -2.54 -12.67 14.52
N CYS A 109 -2.39 -11.93 15.63
CA CYS A 109 -1.78 -12.47 16.86
C CYS A 109 -2.59 -13.62 17.46
N ASP A 110 -3.93 -13.53 17.49
CA ASP A 110 -4.81 -14.58 17.99
C ASP A 110 -4.59 -15.90 17.19
N ILE A 111 -4.48 -15.83 15.85
CA ILE A 111 -4.20 -16.98 14.98
C ILE A 111 -2.77 -17.52 15.19
N MET A 112 -1.79 -16.63 15.32
CA MET A 112 -0.40 -17.01 15.58
C MET A 112 -0.27 -17.79 16.88
N GLU A 113 -0.97 -17.37 17.93
CA GLU A 113 -0.99 -18.05 19.23
C GLU A 113 -1.68 -19.43 19.11
N GLU A 114 -2.87 -19.48 18.48
CA GLU A 114 -3.65 -20.72 18.32
C GLU A 114 -2.89 -21.80 17.54
N ARG A 115 -2.21 -21.39 16.45
CA ARG A 115 -1.56 -22.33 15.51
C ARG A 115 -0.07 -22.49 15.75
N HIS A 116 0.52 -21.76 16.67
CA HIS A 116 1.97 -21.74 16.94
C HIS A 116 2.81 -21.39 15.70
N ILE A 117 2.35 -20.40 14.91
CA ILE A 117 3.01 -19.92 13.69
C ILE A 117 3.45 -18.47 13.86
N LYS A 118 4.23 -17.96 12.87
CA LYS A 118 4.58 -16.55 12.78
C LYS A 118 4.13 -16.01 11.42
N MET A 119 3.41 -14.93 11.43
CA MET A 119 3.03 -14.18 10.24
C MET A 119 2.83 -12.70 10.59
N GLY A 120 2.89 -11.85 9.60
CA GLY A 120 2.65 -10.43 9.77
C GLY A 120 2.29 -9.77 8.45
N SER A 121 1.99 -8.48 8.50
CA SER A 121 1.73 -7.70 7.31
C SER A 121 2.11 -6.24 7.52
N THR A 122 2.44 -5.55 6.44
CA THR A 122 2.35 -4.09 6.40
C THR A 122 0.91 -3.66 6.18
N ALA A 123 0.64 -2.37 6.34
CA ALA A 123 -0.58 -1.75 5.83
C ALA A 123 -0.28 -0.32 5.39
N SER A 124 -0.63 0.02 4.16
CA SER A 124 -0.52 1.37 3.60
C SER A 124 -1.80 1.72 2.88
N MET A 125 -2.56 2.67 3.44
CA MET A 125 -3.92 2.98 3.02
C MET A 125 -4.10 4.47 2.76
N LEU A 126 -4.90 4.80 1.74
CA LEU A 126 -5.42 6.12 1.43
C LEU A 126 -6.95 6.09 1.46
N TYR A 127 -7.54 7.09 2.09
CA TYR A 127 -8.99 7.29 2.13
C TYR A 127 -9.34 8.70 1.69
N PHE A 128 -10.14 8.80 0.63
CA PHE A 128 -10.64 10.06 0.08
C PHE A 128 -12.03 10.36 0.64
N GLN A 129 -12.16 11.52 1.25
CA GLN A 129 -13.42 12.06 1.73
C GLN A 129 -13.54 13.53 1.32
N GLN A 130 -14.39 13.83 0.36
CA GLN A 130 -14.59 15.19 -0.18
C GLN A 130 -13.25 15.84 -0.57
N GLU A 131 -12.83 16.90 0.14
CA GLU A 131 -11.60 17.67 -0.14
C GLU A 131 -10.37 17.13 0.59
N LYS A 132 -10.53 16.10 1.41
CA LYS A 132 -9.50 15.57 2.27
C LYS A 132 -9.05 14.19 1.83
N LEU A 133 -7.78 13.95 2.04
CA LEU A 133 -7.14 12.66 1.88
C LEU A 133 -6.53 12.26 3.21
N TYR A 134 -6.93 11.11 3.71
CA TYR A 134 -6.36 10.52 4.92
C TYR A 134 -5.45 9.37 4.55
N LEU A 135 -4.25 9.39 5.11
CA LEU A 135 -3.24 8.37 4.94
C LEU A 135 -3.03 7.66 6.27
N CYS A 136 -3.03 6.33 6.25
CA CYS A 136 -2.59 5.52 7.39
C CYS A 136 -1.61 4.45 6.92
N ASN A 137 -0.44 4.37 7.60
CA ASN A 137 0.49 3.29 7.30
C ASN A 137 1.18 2.71 8.55
N ILE A 138 1.54 1.43 8.44
CA ILE A 138 2.46 0.70 9.32
C ILE A 138 3.28 -0.25 8.46
N GLY A 139 4.61 -0.25 8.65
CA GLY A 139 5.55 -0.99 7.80
C GLY A 139 6.34 -0.09 6.85
N ASP A 140 6.80 -0.65 5.76
CA ASP A 140 7.68 -0.03 4.77
C ASP A 140 7.09 0.02 3.35
N SER A 141 5.87 -0.48 3.13
CA SER A 141 5.16 -0.31 1.86
C SER A 141 4.90 1.19 1.62
N PRO A 142 5.54 1.80 0.61
CA PRO A 142 5.56 3.25 0.49
C PRO A 142 4.29 3.83 -0.11
N ILE A 143 4.01 5.09 0.28
CA ILE A 143 3.02 5.96 -0.37
C ILE A 143 3.74 7.22 -0.84
N TYR A 144 3.62 7.52 -2.12
CA TYR A 144 4.21 8.70 -2.74
C TYR A 144 3.14 9.60 -3.34
N GLN A 145 3.42 10.89 -3.35
CA GLN A 145 2.72 11.90 -4.13
C GLN A 145 3.63 12.40 -5.24
N PHE A 146 3.15 12.44 -6.47
CA PHE A 146 3.79 13.09 -7.59
C PHE A 146 2.96 14.30 -7.99
N HIS A 147 3.56 15.47 -7.94
CA HIS A 147 2.94 16.74 -8.28
C HIS A 147 4.00 17.68 -8.89
N GLU A 148 3.70 18.32 -10.04
CA GLU A 148 4.60 19.28 -10.71
C GLU A 148 6.04 18.78 -10.83
N LYS A 149 6.25 17.49 -11.18
CA LYS A 149 7.55 16.81 -11.29
C LYS A 149 8.25 16.51 -9.96
N GLU A 150 7.66 16.85 -8.84
CA GLU A 150 8.17 16.48 -7.52
C GLU A 150 7.58 15.13 -7.10
N PHE A 151 8.45 14.17 -6.77
CA PHE A 151 8.08 12.84 -6.28
C PHE A 151 8.45 12.72 -4.80
N THR A 152 7.44 12.83 -3.95
CA THR A 152 7.62 13.01 -2.51
C THR A 152 7.01 11.84 -1.72
N PRO A 153 7.75 11.21 -0.80
CA PRO A 153 7.17 10.25 0.14
C PRO A 153 6.25 10.97 1.13
N VAL A 154 5.01 10.51 1.24
CA VAL A 154 4.02 11.09 2.17
C VAL A 154 3.73 10.20 3.38
N TYR A 155 4.25 8.98 3.40
CA TYR A 155 4.15 7.99 4.48
C TYR A 155 5.27 8.12 5.52
N LYS A 156 5.16 7.37 6.61
CA LYS A 156 6.25 7.20 7.58
C LYS A 156 6.85 5.80 7.45
N GLU A 157 8.10 5.73 6.99
CA GLU A 157 8.82 4.47 6.90
C GLU A 157 9.13 3.91 8.30
N HIS A 158 8.73 2.67 8.55
CA HIS A 158 8.97 1.97 9.81
C HIS A 158 10.06 0.91 9.65
N THR A 159 11.27 1.35 9.27
CA THR A 159 12.46 0.51 9.17
C THR A 159 13.59 1.09 10.01
N GLN A 160 14.62 0.29 10.24
CA GLN A 160 15.83 0.79 10.88
C GLN A 160 16.55 1.84 10.02
N ARG A 161 16.35 1.87 8.70
CA ARG A 161 16.86 2.92 7.80
C ARG A 161 16.49 4.32 8.29
N ALA A 162 15.28 4.51 8.82
CA ALA A 162 14.82 5.80 9.31
C ALA A 162 15.74 6.39 10.40
N TYR A 163 16.44 5.55 11.16
CA TYR A 163 17.43 5.99 12.15
C TYR A 163 18.75 6.41 11.51
N PHE A 164 19.13 5.82 10.37
CA PHE A 164 20.40 6.08 9.70
C PHE A 164 20.33 7.25 8.69
N ARG A 165 19.13 7.61 8.19
CA ARG A 165 18.95 8.74 7.25
C ARG A 165 19.53 10.07 7.74
N ASN A 166 19.62 10.27 9.05
CA ASN A 166 20.25 11.45 9.63
C ASN A 166 21.79 11.41 9.60
N ILE A 167 22.37 10.26 9.22
CA ILE A 167 23.82 10.02 9.25
C ILE A 167 24.39 9.98 7.82
N ASP A 168 23.66 9.39 6.88
CA ASP A 168 24.11 9.28 5.48
C ASP A 168 22.91 9.27 4.51
N ASN A 169 22.89 10.27 3.60
CA ASN A 169 21.89 10.41 2.54
C ASN A 169 22.42 9.88 1.19
N SER A 170 23.39 8.97 1.18
CA SER A 170 23.95 8.46 -0.07
C SER A 170 22.92 7.62 -0.85
N PRO A 171 22.92 7.72 -2.21
CA PRO A 171 22.04 6.92 -3.06
C PRO A 171 22.24 5.40 -2.93
N GLU A 172 23.38 4.98 -2.39
CA GLU A 172 23.73 3.57 -2.21
C GLU A 172 22.84 2.88 -1.18
N TYR A 173 22.34 3.62 -0.17
CA TYR A 173 21.41 3.10 0.84
C TYR A 173 19.95 3.04 0.37
N GLU A 174 19.61 3.57 -0.80
CA GLU A 174 18.22 3.58 -1.29
C GLU A 174 17.66 2.17 -1.58
N MET A 175 18.53 1.24 -1.93
CA MET A 175 18.17 -0.12 -2.36
C MET A 175 18.50 -1.20 -1.32
N GLU A 176 18.98 -0.83 -0.13
CA GLU A 176 19.25 -1.79 0.93
C GLU A 176 17.99 -2.11 1.75
N LYS A 177 17.71 -3.40 1.96
CA LYS A 177 16.64 -3.84 2.87
C LYS A 177 17.06 -3.68 4.33
N PHE A 178 16.24 -3.00 5.10
CA PHE A 178 16.41 -2.82 6.53
C PHE A 178 15.28 -3.53 7.29
N PRO A 179 15.58 -4.11 8.47
CA PRO A 179 14.55 -4.70 9.30
C PRO A 179 13.44 -3.70 9.64
N LEU A 180 12.21 -4.18 9.64
CA LEU A 180 11.06 -3.42 10.10
C LEU A 180 11.16 -3.10 11.59
N THR A 181 10.72 -1.91 11.96
CA THR A 181 10.57 -1.50 13.36
C THR A 181 9.12 -1.57 13.83
N GLN A 182 8.17 -1.61 12.90
CA GLN A 182 6.75 -1.82 13.15
C GLN A 182 6.09 -2.53 11.98
N CYS A 183 5.21 -3.48 12.30
CA CYS A 183 4.33 -4.19 11.38
C CYS A 183 3.11 -4.71 12.14
N LEU A 184 2.17 -5.33 11.44
CA LEU A 184 1.08 -6.11 12.03
C LEU A 184 1.55 -7.53 12.35
N GLY A 185 0.93 -8.18 13.34
CA GLY A 185 1.35 -9.49 13.84
C GLY A 185 2.34 -9.39 15.01
N VAL A 186 2.37 -8.27 15.71
CA VAL A 186 3.19 -8.08 16.91
C VAL A 186 2.31 -8.14 18.16
N PRO A 187 2.53 -9.12 19.06
CA PRO A 187 1.78 -9.21 20.31
C PRO A 187 1.97 -7.96 21.18
N GLU A 188 0.89 -7.47 21.81
CA GLU A 188 0.97 -6.29 22.70
C GLU A 188 1.91 -6.47 23.88
N SER A 189 2.15 -7.72 24.31
CA SER A 189 3.12 -8.07 25.35
C SER A 189 4.58 -7.81 24.92
N GLU A 190 4.86 -7.78 23.63
CA GLU A 190 6.19 -7.51 23.08
C GLU A 190 6.34 -6.04 22.71
N PHE A 191 5.36 -5.49 21.99
CA PHE A 191 5.40 -4.10 21.53
C PHE A 191 4.00 -3.60 21.13
N ARG A 192 3.69 -2.37 21.48
CA ARG A 192 2.46 -1.71 21.05
C ARG A 192 2.66 -1.07 19.68
N ILE A 193 1.93 -1.53 18.68
CA ILE A 193 1.96 -0.94 17.35
C ILE A 193 1.47 0.52 17.37
N SER A 194 2.02 1.35 16.49
CA SER A 194 1.68 2.77 16.39
C SER A 194 1.54 3.19 14.91
N PRO A 195 0.42 2.86 14.26
CA PRO A 195 0.17 3.25 12.87
C PRO A 195 0.25 4.77 12.71
N TYR A 196 0.96 5.22 11.67
CA TYR A 196 1.07 6.63 11.33
C TYR A 196 -0.20 7.07 10.60
N LEU A 197 -0.83 8.14 11.07
CA LEU A 197 -2.01 8.75 10.46
C LEU A 197 -1.68 10.19 10.09
N LYS A 198 -2.05 10.59 8.88
CA LYS A 198 -1.85 11.94 8.36
C LYS A 198 -3.05 12.37 7.54
N GLU A 199 -3.47 13.63 7.69
CA GLU A 199 -4.39 14.30 6.80
C GLU A 199 -3.59 15.08 5.76
N LEU A 200 -4.02 15.01 4.50
CA LEU A 200 -3.44 15.69 3.35
C LEU A 200 -4.54 16.42 2.59
N GLU A 201 -4.18 17.51 1.95
CA GLU A 201 -4.97 18.11 0.88
C GLU A 201 -4.45 17.55 -0.44
N TYR A 202 -5.35 17.39 -1.41
CA TYR A 202 -5.00 16.95 -2.75
C TYR A 202 -5.53 17.94 -3.79
N GLN A 203 -4.90 17.99 -4.93
CA GLN A 203 -5.25 18.93 -5.97
C GLN A 203 -5.21 18.29 -7.36
N LYS A 204 -5.83 18.95 -8.32
CA LYS A 204 -5.79 18.49 -9.71
C LYS A 204 -4.37 18.29 -10.19
N GLY A 205 -4.13 17.16 -10.86
CA GLY A 205 -2.83 16.76 -11.40
C GLY A 205 -1.99 15.93 -10.44
N ASP A 206 -2.39 15.80 -9.17
CA ASP A 206 -1.73 14.88 -8.25
C ASP A 206 -1.85 13.44 -8.73
N ILE A 207 -0.75 12.70 -8.64
CA ILE A 207 -0.75 11.24 -8.76
C ILE A 207 -0.25 10.68 -7.43
N TYR A 208 -1.03 9.80 -6.83
CA TYR A 208 -0.60 9.02 -5.66
C TYR A 208 -0.24 7.62 -6.11
N LEU A 209 0.90 7.14 -5.61
CA LEU A 209 1.37 5.77 -5.78
C LEU A 209 1.42 5.10 -4.42
N ILE A 210 0.65 4.00 -4.25
CA ILE A 210 0.80 3.07 -3.13
C ILE A 210 1.42 1.80 -3.71
N CYS A 211 2.47 1.28 -3.12
CA CYS A 211 3.05 0.01 -3.58
C CYS A 211 3.66 -0.81 -2.45
N SER A 212 3.88 -2.10 -2.70
CA SER A 212 4.74 -2.95 -1.88
C SER A 212 6.22 -2.67 -2.16
N ASP A 213 7.10 -3.21 -1.32
CA ASP A 213 8.55 -3.04 -1.46
C ASP A 213 9.08 -3.69 -2.75
N GLY A 214 8.36 -4.68 -3.32
CA GLY A 214 8.72 -5.30 -4.59
C GLY A 214 8.79 -4.35 -5.78
N LEU A 215 8.12 -3.19 -5.73
CA LEU A 215 8.34 -2.11 -6.68
C LEU A 215 9.52 -1.23 -6.27
N SER A 216 9.51 -0.72 -5.04
CA SER A 216 10.47 0.30 -4.58
C SER A 216 11.87 -0.24 -4.33
N ASP A 217 12.03 -1.56 -4.14
CA ASP A 217 13.32 -2.22 -4.07
C ASP A 217 13.90 -2.57 -5.46
N MET A 218 13.06 -2.57 -6.50
CA MET A 218 13.52 -2.79 -7.88
C MET A 218 13.81 -1.48 -8.60
N LEU A 219 13.02 -0.43 -8.40
CA LEU A 219 13.15 0.86 -9.07
C LEU A 219 13.60 1.95 -8.10
N ARG A 220 14.59 2.75 -8.51
CA ARG A 220 14.95 3.97 -7.78
C ARG A 220 13.82 4.99 -7.87
N LYS A 221 13.71 5.85 -6.86
CA LYS A 221 12.70 6.94 -6.85
C LYS A 221 12.76 7.81 -8.10
N SER A 222 13.96 8.08 -8.62
CA SER A 222 14.14 8.85 -9.85
C SER A 222 13.59 8.14 -11.09
N GLU A 223 13.65 6.82 -11.15
CA GLU A 223 13.10 6.03 -12.26
C GLU A 223 11.58 5.99 -12.19
N ILE A 224 11.01 5.81 -10.98
CA ILE A 224 9.56 5.89 -10.76
C ILE A 224 9.05 7.28 -11.16
N ALA A 225 9.71 8.36 -10.71
CA ALA A 225 9.34 9.72 -11.04
C ALA A 225 9.36 9.99 -12.56
N GLN A 226 10.37 9.46 -13.28
CA GLN A 226 10.45 9.57 -14.73
C GLN A 226 9.28 8.86 -15.43
N LEU A 227 8.87 7.68 -14.95
CA LEU A 227 7.73 6.95 -15.49
C LEU A 227 6.40 7.67 -15.22
N LEU A 228 6.28 8.37 -14.09
CA LEU A 228 5.09 9.17 -13.76
C LEU A 228 5.03 10.51 -14.53
N ASP A 229 6.16 11.06 -14.98
CA ASP A 229 6.25 12.34 -15.74
C ASP A 229 5.98 12.16 -17.26
N VAL A 230 5.49 11.02 -17.69
CA VAL A 230 5.19 10.75 -19.09
C VAL A 230 3.75 11.19 -19.40
N ASP A 231 3.57 11.82 -20.57
CA ASP A 231 2.21 12.15 -21.09
C ASP A 231 1.58 10.89 -21.71
N ASP A 232 1.10 10.01 -20.86
CA ASP A 232 0.48 8.75 -21.21
C ASP A 232 -0.73 8.45 -20.31
N THR A 233 -1.46 7.38 -20.60
CA THR A 233 -2.57 6.93 -19.79
C THR A 233 -2.08 6.34 -18.46
N LEU A 234 -2.89 6.42 -17.42
CA LEU A 234 -2.55 5.87 -16.11
C LEU A 234 -2.29 4.35 -16.18
N GLU A 235 -2.99 3.66 -17.08
CA GLU A 235 -2.80 2.23 -17.37
C GLU A 235 -1.40 1.96 -17.93
N ASN A 236 -0.99 2.73 -18.94
CA ASN A 236 0.33 2.54 -19.56
C ASN A 236 1.46 2.87 -18.59
N ILE A 237 1.26 3.88 -17.73
CA ILE A 237 2.20 4.24 -16.66
C ILE A 237 2.30 3.08 -15.66
N GLY A 238 1.18 2.57 -15.18
CA GLY A 238 1.16 1.45 -14.23
C GLY A 238 1.76 0.17 -14.82
N GLN A 239 1.45 -0.15 -16.07
CA GLN A 239 2.05 -1.28 -16.78
C GLN A 239 3.58 -1.10 -16.92
N SER A 240 4.03 0.09 -17.24
CA SER A 240 5.46 0.40 -17.37
C SER A 240 6.22 0.24 -16.06
N LEU A 241 5.60 0.62 -14.93
CA LEU A 241 6.17 0.40 -13.59
C LEU A 241 6.29 -1.09 -13.29
N LEU A 242 5.25 -1.88 -13.53
CA LEU A 242 5.26 -3.33 -13.32
C LEU A 242 6.30 -4.01 -14.22
N ASP A 243 6.27 -3.73 -15.52
CA ASP A 243 7.18 -4.33 -16.48
C ASP A 243 8.65 -4.02 -16.15
N LYS A 244 8.92 -2.79 -15.70
CA LYS A 244 10.27 -2.38 -15.30
C LYS A 244 10.76 -3.10 -14.05
N ALA A 245 9.89 -3.29 -13.05
CA ALA A 245 10.22 -4.06 -11.86
C ALA A 245 10.49 -5.54 -12.21
N LEU A 246 9.70 -6.12 -13.11
CA LEU A 246 9.91 -7.47 -13.62
C LEU A 246 11.20 -7.58 -14.45
N GLU A 247 11.51 -6.59 -15.30
CA GLU A 247 12.77 -6.50 -16.07
C GLU A 247 14.00 -6.50 -15.16
N TYR A 248 13.93 -5.81 -13.99
CA TYR A 248 14.99 -5.78 -13.00
C TYR A 248 15.07 -7.03 -12.12
N GLY A 249 14.24 -8.02 -12.42
CA GLY A 249 14.33 -9.37 -11.88
C GLY A 249 13.11 -9.85 -11.12
N GLY A 250 12.13 -8.97 -10.82
CA GLY A 250 10.90 -9.35 -10.14
C GLY A 250 11.16 -10.20 -8.90
N LYS A 251 12.05 -9.73 -8.00
CA LYS A 251 12.58 -10.52 -6.88
C LYS A 251 11.57 -10.75 -5.77
N ASP A 252 10.56 -9.88 -5.69
CA ASP A 252 9.49 -9.94 -4.71
C ASP A 252 8.12 -9.86 -5.37
N ASN A 253 7.06 -10.02 -4.57
CA ASN A 253 5.70 -9.73 -4.97
C ASN A 253 5.56 -8.22 -5.23
N ILE A 254 4.86 -7.84 -6.28
CA ILE A 254 4.76 -6.45 -6.74
C ILE A 254 3.30 -6.05 -6.76
N THR A 255 2.91 -5.15 -5.86
CA THR A 255 1.57 -4.57 -5.84
C THR A 255 1.65 -3.06 -6.01
N ILE A 256 0.84 -2.51 -6.92
CA ILE A 256 0.84 -1.11 -7.31
C ILE A 256 -0.59 -0.61 -7.37
N ILE A 257 -0.87 0.51 -6.72
CA ILE A 257 -2.10 1.29 -6.93
C ILE A 257 -1.70 2.70 -7.33
N LEU A 258 -2.19 3.15 -8.47
CA LEU A 258 -2.06 4.51 -8.96
C LEU A 258 -3.40 5.23 -8.89
N LEU A 259 -3.39 6.45 -8.37
CA LEU A 259 -4.56 7.30 -8.21
C LEU A 259 -4.25 8.67 -8.79
N GLN A 260 -4.95 9.08 -9.85
CA GLN A 260 -4.75 10.38 -10.50
C GLN A 260 -5.95 11.29 -10.26
N VAL A 261 -5.70 12.48 -9.74
CA VAL A 261 -6.69 13.53 -9.56
C VAL A 261 -6.90 14.27 -10.88
N MET A 262 -8.06 14.06 -11.51
CA MET A 262 -8.35 14.56 -12.87
C MET A 262 -8.91 16.00 -12.89
N LYS A 263 -9.73 16.36 -11.91
CA LYS A 263 -10.41 17.66 -11.82
C LYS A 263 -10.43 18.15 -10.39
#